data_9c5540a63c04ee9f9551249e03af9c53
#
_entry.id   9c5540a63c04ee9f9551249e03af9c53
#
_cell.length_a   1.000
_cell.length_b   1.000
_cell.length_c   1.000
_cell.angle_alpha   90.00
_cell.angle_beta   90.00
_cell.angle_gamma   90.00
#
_symmetry.space_group_name_H-M   'P 1'
#
loop_
_entity.id
_entity.type
_entity.pdbx_description
1 polymer ?
#
loop_
_entity_poly.entity_id
_entity_poly.type
_entity_poly.pdbx_seq_one_letter_code
_entity_poly.pdbx_strand_id
1 'polypeptide(L)'
;MLEKLDPQKASLAIFVVATATLVGAWIFQLAGYDPCHLCLQQRGAYYFAIPFSLLLSVSAGKNPKGARRGLYILALVMLGSAIFGAYHAGVEWKWWEGPDTCSGDISGGLPDLTKIVVACNEAALRIVGISLAGWNAIISAVLAVVALAGARHQGSSSVSQ
;
A
#
# COMPACT_ATOMS: atom_id res chain seq x y z
N MET A 1 21.93 -0.73 -9.00
CA MET A 1 21.29 -1.95 -8.46
C MET A 1 19.86 -2.13 -8.96
N LEU A 2 19.08 -1.06 -9.10
CA LEU A 2 17.69 -1.09 -9.62
C LEU A 2 17.58 -1.34 -11.12
N GLU A 3 18.61 -1.02 -11.92
CA GLU A 3 18.64 -1.25 -13.36
C GLU A 3 18.60 -2.73 -13.79
N LYS A 4 18.89 -3.66 -12.87
CA LYS A 4 18.90 -5.11 -13.15
C LYS A 4 17.62 -5.82 -12.69
N LEU A 5 16.59 -5.07 -12.30
CA LEU A 5 15.35 -5.63 -11.79
C LEU A 5 14.44 -5.99 -12.97
N ASP A 6 14.48 -7.24 -13.40
CA ASP A 6 13.57 -7.72 -14.44
C ASP A 6 12.10 -7.71 -13.96
N PRO A 7 11.11 -7.68 -14.88
CA PRO A 7 9.70 -7.58 -14.51
C PRO A 7 9.21 -8.70 -13.59
N GLN A 8 9.76 -9.91 -13.72
CA GLN A 8 9.37 -11.05 -12.88
C GLN A 8 9.82 -10.85 -11.44
N LYS A 9 11.09 -10.48 -11.23
CA LYS A 9 11.64 -10.24 -9.89
C LYS A 9 10.97 -9.04 -9.22
N ALA A 10 10.72 -7.96 -9.98
CA ALA A 10 10.00 -6.81 -9.47
C ALA A 10 8.60 -7.17 -8.99
N SER A 11 7.84 -7.91 -9.81
CA SER A 11 6.49 -8.35 -9.45
C SER A 11 6.49 -9.28 -8.24
N LEU A 12 7.46 -10.22 -8.16
CA LEU A 12 7.60 -11.12 -7.02
C LEU A 12 7.95 -10.36 -5.73
N ALA A 13 8.85 -9.39 -5.80
CA ALA A 13 9.21 -8.56 -4.65
C ALA A 13 7.99 -7.77 -4.14
N ILE A 14 7.20 -7.19 -5.06
CA ILE A 14 5.97 -6.48 -4.71
C ILE A 14 4.98 -7.44 -4.03
N PHE A 15 4.78 -8.63 -4.59
CA PHE A 15 3.91 -9.64 -4.00
C PHE A 15 4.30 -9.99 -2.57
N VAL A 16 5.58 -10.28 -2.33
CA VAL A 16 6.07 -10.68 -1.00
C VAL A 16 5.93 -9.54 0.00
N VAL A 17 6.36 -8.32 -0.35
CA VAL A 17 6.32 -7.17 0.56
C VAL A 17 4.89 -6.73 0.82
N ALA A 18 4.03 -6.66 -0.21
CA ALA A 18 2.63 -6.30 -0.03
C ALA A 18 1.89 -7.32 0.86
N THR A 19 2.14 -8.62 0.67
CA THR A 19 1.56 -9.67 1.51
C THR A 19 2.04 -9.54 2.95
N ALA A 20 3.34 -9.36 3.19
CA ALA A 20 3.89 -9.19 4.53
C ALA A 20 3.30 -7.96 5.22
N THR A 21 3.13 -6.84 4.50
CA THR A 21 2.54 -5.61 5.03
C THR A 21 1.08 -5.82 5.44
N LEU A 22 0.28 -6.46 4.60
CA LEU A 22 -1.14 -6.73 4.90
C LEU A 22 -1.29 -7.73 6.07
N VAL A 23 -0.49 -8.79 6.08
CA VAL A 23 -0.47 -9.77 7.19
C VAL A 23 -0.04 -9.09 8.48
N GLY A 24 0.97 -8.23 8.46
CA GLY A 24 1.38 -7.43 9.60
C GLY A 24 0.24 -6.56 10.14
N ALA A 25 -0.53 -5.90 9.24
CA ALA A 25 -1.69 -5.12 9.64
C ALA A 25 -2.80 -5.97 10.29
N TRP A 26 -3.00 -7.21 9.86
CA TRP A 26 -3.93 -8.14 10.51
C TRP A 26 -3.42 -8.63 11.86
N ILE A 27 -2.12 -8.90 11.99
CA ILE A 27 -1.52 -9.28 13.27
C ILE A 27 -1.72 -8.16 14.30
N PHE A 28 -1.48 -6.90 13.95
CA PHE A 28 -1.76 -5.77 14.86
C PHE A 28 -3.23 -5.69 15.24
N GLN A 29 -4.14 -5.90 14.30
CA GLN A 29 -5.57 -5.92 14.60
C GLN A 29 -5.94 -7.05 15.56
N LEU A 30 -5.41 -8.25 15.38
CA LEU A 30 -5.61 -9.38 16.29
C LEU A 30 -4.98 -9.15 17.66
N ALA A 31 -3.95 -8.33 17.74
CA ALA A 31 -3.33 -7.89 19.01
C ALA A 31 -4.11 -6.79 19.73
N GLY A 32 -5.29 -6.38 19.22
CA GLY A 32 -6.18 -5.40 19.86
C GLY A 32 -6.00 -3.96 19.39
N TYR A 33 -5.21 -3.72 18.32
CA TYR A 33 -5.12 -2.41 17.70
C TYR A 33 -6.17 -2.28 16.59
N ASP A 34 -7.36 -1.83 16.95
CA ASP A 34 -8.47 -1.70 16.01
C ASP A 34 -8.16 -0.67 14.92
N PRO A 35 -8.38 -1.01 13.63
CA PRO A 35 -8.12 -0.11 12.53
C PRO A 35 -9.20 0.97 12.43
N CYS A 36 -8.79 2.22 12.24
CA CYS A 36 -9.69 3.32 11.91
C CYS A 36 -10.22 3.19 10.47
N HIS A 37 -11.19 4.02 10.09
CA HIS A 37 -11.77 4.01 8.74
C HIS A 37 -10.73 4.23 7.63
N LEU A 38 -9.83 5.22 7.78
CA LEU A 38 -8.75 5.46 6.82
C LEU A 38 -7.75 4.30 6.75
N CYS A 39 -7.48 3.63 7.88
CA CYS A 39 -6.63 2.44 7.93
C CYS A 39 -7.19 1.30 7.06
N LEU A 40 -8.52 1.07 7.13
CA LEU A 40 -9.17 0.06 6.31
C LEU A 40 -9.12 0.39 4.82
N GLN A 41 -9.33 1.66 4.44
CA GLN A 41 -9.23 2.10 3.05
C GLN A 41 -7.83 1.90 2.48
N GLN A 42 -6.77 2.14 3.25
CA GLN A 42 -5.39 1.90 2.83
C GLN A 42 -5.12 0.43 2.45
N ARG A 43 -5.79 -0.53 3.09
CA ARG A 43 -5.65 -1.95 2.75
C ARG A 43 -6.16 -2.28 1.35
N GLY A 44 -7.07 -1.48 0.78
CA GLY A 44 -7.63 -1.69 -0.55
C GLY A 44 -6.58 -1.80 -1.65
N ALA A 45 -5.54 -0.95 -1.61
CA ALA A 45 -4.43 -1.01 -2.56
C ALA A 45 -3.67 -2.35 -2.49
N TYR A 46 -3.48 -2.90 -1.31
CA TYR A 46 -2.79 -4.18 -1.11
C TYR A 46 -3.65 -5.37 -1.54
N TYR A 47 -4.97 -5.34 -1.30
CA TYR A 47 -5.88 -6.38 -1.80
C TYR A 47 -5.85 -6.49 -3.32
N PHE A 48 -5.66 -5.38 -4.03
CA PHE A 48 -5.44 -5.38 -5.47
C PHE A 48 -4.02 -5.80 -5.84
N ALA A 49 -3.01 -5.21 -5.20
CA ALA A 49 -1.61 -5.39 -5.56
C ALA A 49 -1.12 -6.83 -5.40
N ILE A 50 -1.57 -7.55 -4.36
CA ILE A 50 -1.13 -8.92 -4.08
C ILE A 50 -1.48 -9.90 -5.21
N PRO A 51 -2.74 -10.12 -5.58
CA PRO A 51 -3.08 -11.06 -6.65
C PRO A 51 -2.57 -10.57 -8.00
N PHE A 52 -2.57 -9.27 -8.25
CA PHE A 52 -2.13 -8.72 -9.52
C PHE A 52 -0.62 -8.86 -9.72
N SER A 53 0.20 -8.58 -8.69
CA SER A 53 1.66 -8.77 -8.77
C SER A 53 2.05 -10.25 -8.91
N LEU A 54 1.33 -11.16 -8.26
CA LEU A 54 1.51 -12.60 -8.44
C LEU A 54 1.24 -13.01 -9.89
N LEU A 55 0.11 -12.56 -10.46
CA LEU A 55 -0.23 -12.81 -11.86
C LEU A 55 0.85 -12.30 -12.81
N LEU A 56 1.37 -11.09 -12.58
CA LEU A 56 2.45 -10.53 -13.39
C LEU A 56 3.74 -11.34 -13.26
N SER A 57 4.09 -11.79 -12.07
CA SER A 57 5.29 -12.60 -11.83
C SER A 57 5.25 -13.93 -12.60
N VAL A 58 4.12 -14.64 -12.57
CA VAL A 58 4.00 -15.93 -13.29
C VAL A 58 3.86 -15.75 -14.80
N SER A 59 3.32 -14.65 -15.27
CA SER A 59 3.13 -14.37 -16.69
C SER A 59 4.33 -13.72 -17.37
N ALA A 60 5.27 -13.14 -16.62
CA ALA A 60 6.38 -12.34 -17.14
C ALA A 60 7.27 -13.11 -18.13
N GLY A 61 7.51 -14.41 -17.89
CA GLY A 61 8.30 -15.24 -18.80
C GLY A 61 7.64 -15.46 -20.16
N LYS A 62 6.31 -15.53 -20.20
CA LYS A 62 5.54 -15.76 -21.44
C LYS A 62 5.16 -14.47 -22.14
N ASN A 63 4.92 -13.40 -21.36
CA ASN A 63 4.48 -12.10 -21.86
C ASN A 63 5.19 -10.94 -21.14
N PRO A 64 6.48 -10.71 -21.42
CA PRO A 64 7.25 -9.66 -20.73
C PRO A 64 6.72 -8.25 -21.03
N LYS A 65 6.15 -8.01 -22.22
CA LYS A 65 5.55 -6.72 -22.56
C LYS A 65 4.28 -6.45 -21.74
N GLY A 66 3.44 -7.48 -21.54
CA GLY A 66 2.25 -7.40 -20.69
C GLY A 66 2.63 -7.18 -19.22
N ALA A 67 3.61 -7.90 -18.71
CA ALA A 67 4.12 -7.74 -17.36
C ALA A 67 4.65 -6.31 -17.11
N ARG A 68 5.40 -5.74 -18.04
CA ARG A 68 5.86 -4.34 -17.95
C ARG A 68 4.72 -3.33 -17.90
N ARG A 69 3.67 -3.50 -18.72
CA ARG A 69 2.48 -2.64 -18.68
C ARG A 69 1.75 -2.77 -17.35
N GLY A 70 1.61 -3.99 -16.84
CA GLY A 70 1.02 -4.25 -15.53
C GLY A 70 1.81 -3.62 -14.38
N LEU A 71 3.13 -3.59 -14.45
CA LEU A 71 3.97 -2.91 -13.46
C LEU A 71 3.75 -1.38 -13.45
N TYR A 72 3.47 -0.73 -14.58
CA TYR A 72 3.07 0.68 -14.57
C TYR A 72 1.74 0.89 -13.83
N ILE A 73 0.78 -0.02 -14.00
CA ILE A 73 -0.49 0.02 -13.26
C ILE A 73 -0.23 -0.13 -11.76
N LEU A 74 0.60 -1.12 -11.36
CA LEU A 74 1.00 -1.29 -9.96
C LEU A 74 1.69 -0.04 -9.40
N ALA A 75 2.58 0.58 -10.18
CA ALA A 75 3.26 1.80 -9.77
C ALA A 75 2.27 2.93 -9.48
N LEU A 76 1.25 3.11 -10.31
CA LEU A 76 0.20 4.12 -10.10
C LEU A 76 -0.65 3.81 -8.86
N VAL A 77 -1.06 2.55 -8.67
CA VAL A 77 -1.84 2.12 -7.50
C VAL A 77 -1.04 2.34 -6.22
N MET A 78 0.23 1.92 -6.21
CA MET A 78 1.07 2.07 -5.02
C MET A 78 1.46 3.53 -4.75
N LEU A 79 1.60 4.35 -5.78
CA LEU A 79 1.79 5.80 -5.63
C LEU A 79 0.53 6.44 -5.01
N GLY A 80 -0.65 6.08 -5.47
CA GLY A 80 -1.91 6.52 -4.88
C GLY A 80 -2.02 6.11 -3.40
N SER A 81 -1.63 4.87 -3.07
CA SER A 81 -1.57 4.38 -1.69
C SER A 81 -0.56 5.17 -0.83
N ALA A 82 0.60 5.52 -1.39
CA ALA A 82 1.60 6.33 -0.70
C ALA A 82 1.08 7.74 -0.38
N ILE A 83 0.44 8.40 -1.35
CA ILE A 83 -0.17 9.73 -1.17
C ILE A 83 -1.28 9.66 -0.12
N PHE A 84 -2.13 8.65 -0.19
CA PHE A 84 -3.21 8.46 0.78
C PHE A 84 -2.68 8.15 2.19
N GLY A 85 -1.60 7.36 2.31
CA GLY A 85 -0.91 7.11 3.58
C GLY A 85 -0.29 8.38 4.16
N ALA A 86 0.33 9.21 3.31
CA ALA A 86 0.89 10.51 3.73
C ALA A 86 -0.23 11.49 4.19
N TYR A 87 -1.36 11.52 3.47
CA TYR A 87 -2.54 12.26 3.89
C TYR A 87 -3.01 11.81 5.28
N HIS A 88 -3.16 10.50 5.51
CA HIS A 88 -3.60 9.97 6.81
C HIS A 88 -2.58 10.31 7.92
N ALA A 89 -1.28 10.15 7.68
CA ALA A 89 -0.26 10.54 8.65
C ALA A 89 -0.34 12.03 9.01
N GLY A 90 -0.68 12.90 8.06
CA GLY A 90 -0.91 14.32 8.31
C GLY A 90 -2.14 14.60 9.17
N VAL A 91 -3.21 13.79 9.02
CA VAL A 91 -4.38 13.82 9.93
C VAL A 91 -3.95 13.44 11.36
N GLU A 92 -3.15 12.37 11.53
CA GLU A 92 -2.62 11.96 12.84
C GLU A 92 -1.70 13.00 13.49
N TRP A 93 -1.00 13.82 12.69
CA TRP A 93 -0.16 14.93 13.15
C TRP A 93 -0.92 16.25 13.29
N LYS A 94 -2.25 16.23 13.00
CA LYS A 94 -3.12 17.41 13.09
C LYS A 94 -2.70 18.56 12.17
N TRP A 95 -2.08 18.24 11.02
CA TRP A 95 -1.76 19.23 9.99
C TRP A 95 -3.00 19.67 9.22
N TRP A 96 -3.99 18.79 9.13
CA TRP A 96 -5.32 19.03 8.56
C TRP A 96 -6.36 18.14 9.24
N GLU A 97 -7.62 18.53 9.10
CA GLU A 97 -8.74 17.76 9.63
C GLU A 97 -8.96 16.47 8.82
N GLY A 98 -9.31 15.40 9.51
CA GLY A 98 -9.74 14.14 8.88
C GLY A 98 -11.18 14.24 8.37
N PRO A 99 -11.63 13.29 7.54
CA PRO A 99 -13.01 13.24 7.09
C PRO A 99 -13.96 12.97 8.29
N ASP A 100 -15.24 13.42 8.15
CA ASP A 100 -16.26 13.29 9.21
C ASP A 100 -16.46 11.85 9.70
N THR A 101 -16.21 10.86 8.83
CA THR A 101 -16.24 9.43 9.18
C THR A 101 -15.21 9.01 10.22
N CYS A 102 -14.23 9.87 10.51
CA CYS A 102 -13.18 9.64 11.52
C CYS A 102 -13.50 10.24 12.90
N SER A 103 -14.51 11.10 12.99
CA SER A 103 -14.88 11.83 14.21
C SER A 103 -16.17 11.35 14.86
N GLY A 104 -16.66 10.15 14.53
CA GLY A 104 -17.90 9.62 15.11
C GLY A 104 -19.03 10.65 14.98
N ASP A 105 -19.74 10.61 13.89
CA ASP A 105 -20.75 11.60 13.51
C ASP A 105 -21.76 11.83 14.65
N ILE A 106 -21.68 13.01 15.29
CA ILE A 106 -22.66 13.49 16.28
C ILE A 106 -23.79 14.27 15.56
N SER A 107 -23.74 14.34 14.23
CA SER A 107 -24.60 15.24 13.44
C SER A 107 -26.02 14.74 13.19
N GLY A 108 -26.51 13.72 13.88
CA GLY A 108 -27.85 13.21 13.60
C GLY A 108 -28.58 12.41 14.66
N GLY A 109 -28.11 12.33 15.89
CA GLY A 109 -28.77 11.55 16.93
C GLY A 109 -27.84 11.13 18.06
N LEU A 110 -28.40 10.48 19.10
CA LEU A 110 -27.61 9.87 20.17
C LEU A 110 -26.53 8.96 19.58
N PRO A 111 -25.25 9.14 20.00
CA PRO A 111 -24.17 8.29 19.53
C PRO A 111 -24.50 6.82 19.82
N ASP A 112 -24.34 5.97 18.79
CA ASP A 112 -24.49 4.54 18.93
C ASP A 112 -23.37 4.01 19.86
N LEU A 113 -23.65 3.92 21.14
CA LEU A 113 -22.71 3.47 22.17
C LEU A 113 -22.23 2.02 21.98
N THR A 114 -22.77 1.31 20.99
CA THR A 114 -22.36 -0.06 20.65
C THR A 114 -21.22 -0.10 19.63
N LYS A 115 -20.92 1.03 18.97
CA LYS A 115 -19.82 1.14 17.99
C LYS A 115 -18.63 1.85 18.60
N ILE A 116 -17.55 1.14 18.78
CA ILE A 116 -16.25 1.74 19.10
C ILE A 116 -15.75 2.47 17.84
N VAL A 117 -15.88 3.79 17.84
CA VAL A 117 -15.32 4.61 16.76
C VAL A 117 -13.85 4.87 17.07
N VAL A 118 -12.96 4.25 16.30
CA VAL A 118 -11.53 4.52 16.41
C VAL A 118 -11.22 5.82 15.64
N ALA A 119 -10.79 6.85 16.38
CA ALA A 119 -10.43 8.13 15.79
C ALA A 119 -9.24 8.03 14.83
N CYS A 120 -9.33 8.69 13.66
CA CYS A 120 -8.22 8.69 12.70
C CYS A 120 -7.15 9.75 13.00
N ASN A 121 -7.40 10.65 13.93
CA ASN A 121 -6.50 11.76 14.31
C ASN A 121 -5.50 11.38 15.41
N GLU A 122 -5.49 10.11 15.81
CA GLU A 122 -4.55 9.55 16.77
C GLU A 122 -3.99 8.24 16.23
N ALA A 123 -2.66 8.12 16.26
CA ALA A 123 -2.00 6.89 15.83
C ALA A 123 -2.21 5.78 16.86
N ALA A 124 -2.87 4.69 16.48
CA ALA A 124 -3.08 3.53 17.34
C ALA A 124 -1.75 2.90 17.81
N LEU A 125 -0.71 2.98 16.96
CA LEU A 125 0.63 2.48 17.25
C LEU A 125 1.67 3.29 16.48
N ARG A 126 2.81 3.56 17.14
CA ARG A 126 4.00 4.15 16.51
C ARG A 126 5.17 3.18 16.64
N ILE A 127 5.82 2.87 15.51
CA ILE A 127 7.02 2.03 15.45
C ILE A 127 8.18 2.95 15.06
N VAL A 128 9.19 3.05 15.92
CA VAL A 128 10.34 3.96 15.73
C VAL A 128 9.87 5.42 15.49
N GLY A 129 8.81 5.85 16.20
CA GLY A 129 8.27 7.21 16.10
C GLY A 129 7.35 7.47 14.90
N ILE A 130 7.24 6.56 13.94
CA ILE A 130 6.40 6.66 12.75
C ILE A 130 5.12 5.85 12.97
N SER A 131 3.97 6.43 12.64
CA SER A 131 2.69 5.74 12.72
C SER A 131 2.56 4.65 11.65
N LEU A 132 1.58 3.75 11.80
CA LEU A 132 1.30 2.74 10.78
C LEU A 132 0.89 3.37 9.45
N ALA A 133 0.19 4.51 9.46
CA ALA A 133 -0.12 5.27 8.24
C ALA A 133 1.15 5.82 7.56
N GLY A 134 2.08 6.35 8.34
CA GLY A 134 3.38 6.80 7.84
C GLY A 134 4.21 5.64 7.26
N TRP A 135 4.25 4.49 7.92
CA TRP A 135 4.91 3.29 7.38
C TRP A 135 4.24 2.82 6.09
N ASN A 136 2.90 2.86 6.01
CA ASN A 136 2.21 2.55 4.76
C ASN A 136 2.62 3.49 3.63
N ALA A 137 2.75 4.80 3.87
CA ALA A 137 3.21 5.76 2.87
C ALA A 137 4.62 5.41 2.37
N ILE A 138 5.54 5.10 3.26
CA ILE A 138 6.93 4.74 2.91
C ILE A 138 6.98 3.44 2.12
N ILE A 139 6.33 2.38 2.61
CA ILE A 139 6.33 1.07 1.95
C ILE A 139 5.69 1.17 0.57
N SER A 140 4.55 1.83 0.46
CA SER A 140 3.86 2.02 -0.82
C SER A 140 4.70 2.83 -1.81
N ALA A 141 5.41 3.88 -1.36
CA ALA A 141 6.33 4.64 -2.21
C ALA A 141 7.50 3.77 -2.72
N VAL A 142 8.09 2.95 -1.86
CA VAL A 142 9.15 2.01 -2.25
C VAL A 142 8.62 1.00 -3.27
N LEU A 143 7.42 0.44 -3.06
CA LEU A 143 6.81 -0.50 -4.00
C LEU A 143 6.50 0.16 -5.35
N ALA A 144 6.08 1.43 -5.36
CA ALA A 144 5.90 2.19 -6.60
C ALA A 144 7.22 2.35 -7.37
N VAL A 145 8.32 2.66 -6.67
CA VAL A 145 9.66 2.75 -7.29
C VAL A 145 10.12 1.40 -7.82
N VAL A 146 9.93 0.30 -7.08
CA VAL A 146 10.26 -1.06 -7.52
C VAL A 146 9.46 -1.43 -8.78
N ALA A 147 8.17 -1.10 -8.80
CA ALA A 147 7.32 -1.34 -9.98
C ALA A 147 7.80 -0.56 -11.20
N LEU A 148 8.14 0.73 -11.03
CA LEU A 148 8.69 1.56 -12.11
C LEU A 148 10.04 1.06 -12.62
N ALA A 149 10.92 0.62 -11.72
CA ALA A 149 12.23 0.06 -12.08
C ALA A 149 12.07 -1.21 -12.92
N GLY A 150 11.20 -2.15 -12.48
CA GLY A 150 10.89 -3.35 -13.24
C GLY A 150 10.23 -3.08 -14.59
N ALA A 151 9.33 -2.08 -14.66
CA ALA A 151 8.67 -1.68 -15.89
C ALA A 151 9.64 -1.07 -16.91
N ARG A 152 10.67 -0.34 -16.47
CA ARG A 152 11.67 0.32 -17.33
C ARG A 152 12.78 -0.62 -17.78
N HIS A 153 12.91 -1.80 -17.17
CA HIS A 153 13.96 -2.75 -17.53
C HIS A 153 13.84 -3.13 -19.00
N GLN A 154 14.82 -2.71 -19.80
CA GLN A 154 14.97 -3.15 -21.19
C GLN A 154 15.80 -4.44 -21.12
N GLY A 155 15.15 -5.59 -21.36
CA GLY A 155 15.89 -6.83 -21.55
C GLY A 155 16.96 -6.58 -22.61
N SER A 156 18.22 -6.84 -22.27
CA SER A 156 19.31 -6.85 -23.24
C SER A 156 18.91 -7.84 -24.33
N SER A 157 18.46 -7.31 -25.46
CA SER A 157 18.29 -8.09 -26.68
C SER A 157 19.70 -8.52 -27.09
N SER A 158 20.11 -9.71 -26.64
CA SER A 158 21.24 -10.38 -27.28
C SER A 158 20.77 -10.70 -28.70
N VAL A 159 21.05 -9.78 -29.62
CA VAL A 159 21.10 -10.05 -31.04
C VAL A 159 22.30 -10.96 -31.21
N SER A 160 22.08 -12.28 -31.15
CA SER A 160 22.99 -13.24 -31.76
C SER A 160 22.59 -13.31 -33.20
N GLN A 161 23.36 -12.61 -34.04
CA GLN A 161 23.47 -12.91 -35.48
C GLN A 161 24.19 -14.23 -35.64
#